data_c13ac63e763ea717184a9a718fe6221c
#
_entry.id   c13ac63e763ea717184a9a718fe6221c
#
_cell.length_a   1.000
_cell.length_b   1.000
_cell.length_c   1.000
_cell.angle_alpha   90.00
_cell.angle_beta   90.00
_cell.angle_gamma   90.00
#
_symmetry.space_group_name_H-M   'P 1'
#
loop_
_entity.id
_entity.type
_entity.pdbx_description
1 polymer ?
#
loop_
_entity_poly.entity_id
_entity_poly.type
_entity_poly.pdbx_seq_one_letter_code
_entity_poly.pdbx_strand_id
1 'polypeptide(L)'
;MTVFLVTGPSAAGKTTVARLLAEQFRRGVHLEGDFFRRSIVAGRHEMTPALEAEALEQLRLRYRLAASAADSYVEAGFTVVLDDVIAGSSSCTTRS
;
A
#
# COMPACT_ATOMS: atom_id res chain seq x y z
N MET A 1 12.69 1.01 13.36
CA MET A 1 11.36 1.38 12.88
C MET A 1 11.05 0.64 11.60
N THR A 2 9.86 0.08 11.52
CA THR A 2 9.62 -0.96 10.54
C THR A 2 8.35 -0.70 9.75
N VAL A 3 8.44 -0.91 8.45
CA VAL A 3 7.29 -0.95 7.55
C VAL A 3 7.17 -2.37 7.03
N PHE A 4 6.01 -2.98 7.24
CA PHE A 4 5.70 -4.28 6.66
C PHE A 4 4.89 -4.07 5.40
N LEU A 5 5.22 -4.79 4.35
CA LEU A 5 4.48 -4.73 3.09
C LEU A 5 3.75 -6.06 2.90
N VAL A 6 2.43 -5.99 2.80
CA VAL A 6 1.59 -7.16 2.50
C VAL A 6 1.09 -7.01 1.08
N THR A 7 1.41 -7.97 0.23
CA THR A 7 1.01 -7.97 -1.18
C THR A 7 0.22 -9.22 -1.50
N GLY A 8 -0.48 -9.18 -2.62
CA GLY A 8 -1.22 -10.35 -3.09
C GLY A 8 -2.36 -9.95 -4.01
N PRO A 9 -2.90 -10.93 -4.75
CA PRO A 9 -3.96 -10.67 -5.72
C PRO A 9 -5.34 -10.47 -5.10
N SER A 10 -5.57 -11.01 -3.90
CA SER A 10 -6.88 -10.91 -3.24
C SER A 10 -6.92 -9.72 -2.29
N ALA A 11 -7.71 -8.71 -2.63
CA ALA A 11 -7.83 -7.52 -1.81
C ALA A 11 -8.41 -7.83 -0.42
N ALA A 12 -9.44 -8.67 -0.35
CA ALA A 12 -10.13 -8.96 0.91
C ALA A 12 -9.24 -9.65 1.93
N GLY A 13 -8.53 -10.71 1.51
CA GLY A 13 -7.66 -11.45 2.40
C GLY A 13 -6.47 -10.61 2.84
N LYS A 14 -5.92 -9.83 1.93
CA LYS A 14 -4.78 -8.97 2.16
C LYS A 14 -5.10 -7.90 3.21
N THR A 15 -6.25 -7.26 3.08
CA THR A 15 -6.69 -6.23 4.00
C THR A 15 -6.89 -6.78 5.41
N THR A 16 -7.51 -7.96 5.51
CA THR A 16 -7.71 -8.59 6.80
C THR A 16 -6.41 -8.93 7.49
N VAL A 17 -5.46 -9.53 6.76
CA VAL A 17 -4.15 -9.88 7.30
C VAL A 17 -3.40 -8.63 7.74
N ALA A 18 -3.40 -7.60 6.92
CA ALA A 18 -2.67 -6.37 7.22
C ALA A 18 -3.22 -5.68 8.48
N ARG A 19 -4.53 -5.62 8.61
CA ARG A 19 -5.15 -5.03 9.80
C ARG A 19 -4.82 -5.82 11.06
N LEU A 20 -4.94 -7.14 11.00
CA LEU A 20 -4.63 -7.99 12.15
C LEU A 20 -3.16 -7.86 12.55
N LEU A 21 -2.28 -7.78 11.58
CA LEU A 21 -0.87 -7.57 11.86
C LEU A 21 -0.63 -6.22 12.53
N ALA A 22 -1.25 -5.17 12.02
CA ALA A 22 -1.09 -3.83 12.59
C ALA A 22 -1.59 -3.77 14.04
N GLU A 23 -2.64 -4.51 14.35
CA GLU A 23 -3.21 -4.56 15.70
C GLU A 23 -2.28 -5.23 16.72
N GLN A 24 -1.27 -5.95 16.27
CA GLN A 24 -0.30 -6.59 17.18
C GLN A 24 0.70 -5.59 17.76
N PHE A 25 0.80 -4.41 17.20
CA PHE A 25 1.74 -3.40 17.67
C PHE A 25 1.04 -2.40 18.57
N ARG A 26 1.77 -1.89 19.53
CA ARG A 26 1.24 -0.88 20.45
C ARG A 26 0.78 0.36 19.69
N ARG A 27 1.52 0.74 18.67
CA ARG A 27 1.19 1.87 17.79
C ARG A 27 1.29 1.37 16.36
N GLY A 28 0.22 0.76 15.89
CA GLY A 28 0.17 0.15 14.57
C GLY A 28 -0.73 0.95 13.63
N VAL A 29 -0.29 1.07 12.39
CA VAL A 29 -1.05 1.71 11.31
C VAL A 29 -1.26 0.70 10.20
N HIS A 30 -2.50 0.53 9.78
CA HIS A 30 -2.83 -0.20 8.56
C HIS A 30 -3.05 0.83 7.44
N LEU A 31 -2.11 0.87 6.51
CA LEU A 31 -2.15 1.81 5.38
C LEU A 31 -2.50 1.05 4.11
N GLU A 32 -3.64 1.40 3.51
CA GLU A 32 -4.07 0.77 2.27
C GLU A 32 -3.59 1.58 1.07
N GLY A 33 -2.76 0.95 0.22
CA GLY A 33 -2.29 1.61 -1.00
C GLY A 33 -3.43 1.96 -1.95
N ASP A 34 -4.47 1.13 -1.99
CA ASP A 34 -5.63 1.38 -2.84
C ASP A 34 -6.39 2.66 -2.48
N PHE A 35 -6.24 3.15 -1.26
CA PHE A 35 -6.82 4.44 -0.87
C PHE A 35 -6.38 5.57 -1.80
N PHE A 36 -5.10 5.58 -2.17
CA PHE A 36 -4.57 6.64 -3.03
C PHE A 36 -5.13 6.56 -4.45
N ARG A 37 -5.36 5.35 -4.95
CA ARG A 37 -6.02 5.15 -6.24
C ARG A 37 -7.46 5.68 -6.21
N ARG A 38 -8.21 5.30 -5.19
CA ARG A 38 -9.61 5.68 -5.05
C ARG A 38 -9.80 7.17 -4.81
N SER A 39 -8.78 7.84 -4.31
CA SER A 39 -8.84 9.28 -4.06
C SER A 39 -8.84 10.10 -5.34
N ILE A 40 -8.39 9.53 -6.45
CA ILE A 40 -8.47 10.18 -7.75
C ILE A 40 -9.90 10.00 -8.27
N VAL A 41 -10.72 11.04 -8.14
CA VAL A 41 -12.14 10.96 -8.52
C VAL A 41 -12.41 11.39 -9.95
N ALA A 42 -11.48 12.09 -10.57
CA ALA A 42 -11.54 12.48 -11.97
C ALA A 42 -10.17 12.26 -12.60
N GLY A 43 -10.13 11.70 -13.78
CA GLY A 43 -8.88 11.41 -14.48
C GLY A 43 -8.18 10.12 -14.03
N ARG A 44 -8.85 9.30 -13.22
CA ARG A 44 -8.28 8.05 -12.77
C ARG A 44 -8.16 7.06 -13.93
N HIS A 45 -6.99 6.43 -14.04
CA HIS A 45 -6.74 5.37 -15.01
C HIS A 45 -6.51 4.04 -14.30
N GLU A 46 -7.30 3.04 -14.69
CA GLU A 46 -7.14 1.70 -14.16
C GLU A 46 -6.05 0.95 -14.89
N MET A 47 -5.32 0.10 -14.17
CA MET A 47 -4.35 -0.78 -14.80
C MET A 47 -5.06 -1.80 -15.68
N THR A 48 -4.61 -1.89 -16.91
CA THR A 48 -5.13 -2.84 -17.89
C THR A 48 -3.98 -3.68 -18.43
N PRO A 49 -4.27 -4.80 -19.11
CA PRO A 49 -3.21 -5.57 -19.76
C PRO A 49 -2.40 -4.75 -20.77
N ALA A 50 -2.97 -3.67 -21.31
CA ALA A 50 -2.29 -2.80 -22.25
C ALA A 50 -1.20 -1.94 -21.60
N LEU A 51 -1.20 -1.78 -20.28
CA LEU A 51 -0.22 -1.01 -19.52
C LEU A 51 0.01 0.39 -20.11
N GLU A 52 -1.06 1.14 -20.21
CA GLU A 52 -0.97 2.50 -20.72
C GLU A 52 -0.04 3.36 -19.87
N ALA A 53 0.65 4.31 -20.51
CA ALA A 53 1.61 5.18 -19.83
C ALA A 53 0.99 5.94 -18.66
N GLU A 54 -0.23 6.46 -18.85
CA GLU A 54 -0.92 7.19 -17.78
C GLU A 54 -1.25 6.30 -16.59
N ALA A 55 -1.65 5.05 -16.84
CA ALA A 55 -1.91 4.11 -15.76
C ALA A 55 -0.64 3.80 -14.97
N LEU A 56 0.49 3.65 -15.66
CA LEU A 56 1.77 3.45 -14.99
C LEU A 56 2.20 4.65 -14.17
N GLU A 57 1.99 5.86 -14.68
CA GLU A 57 2.28 7.08 -13.94
C GLU A 57 1.48 7.14 -12.65
N GLN A 58 0.20 6.81 -12.72
CA GLN A 58 -0.67 6.83 -11.54
C GLN A 58 -0.29 5.75 -10.55
N LEU A 59 0.15 4.58 -11.02
CA LEU A 59 0.64 3.53 -10.14
C LEU A 59 1.90 3.98 -9.40
N ARG A 60 2.82 4.63 -10.10
CA ARG A 60 4.04 5.17 -9.49
C ARG A 60 3.72 6.26 -8.47
N LEU A 61 2.76 7.13 -8.79
CA LEU A 61 2.30 8.16 -7.87
C LEU A 61 1.73 7.53 -6.61
N ARG A 62 0.90 6.52 -6.75
CA ARG A 62 0.31 5.78 -5.65
C ARG A 62 1.40 5.21 -4.73
N TYR A 63 2.44 4.61 -5.31
CA TYR A 63 3.54 4.06 -4.51
C TYR A 63 4.32 5.16 -3.79
N ARG A 64 4.56 6.29 -4.44
CA ARG A 64 5.26 7.40 -3.80
C ARG A 64 4.47 7.98 -2.64
N LEU A 65 3.15 8.12 -2.82
CA LEU A 65 2.28 8.63 -1.76
C LEU A 65 2.22 7.67 -0.58
N ALA A 66 2.12 6.37 -0.87
CA ALA A 66 2.13 5.36 0.17
C ALA A 66 3.45 5.36 0.95
N ALA A 67 4.57 5.44 0.26
CA ALA A 67 5.88 5.49 0.90
C ALA A 67 6.03 6.73 1.76
N SER A 68 5.60 7.87 1.26
CA SER A 68 5.67 9.13 2.00
C SER A 68 4.80 9.10 3.26
N ALA A 69 3.59 8.57 3.15
CA ALA A 69 2.70 8.42 4.29
C ALA A 69 3.30 7.45 5.33
N ALA A 70 3.85 6.33 4.87
CA ALA A 70 4.49 5.35 5.75
C ALA A 70 5.66 5.98 6.51
N ASP A 71 6.50 6.73 5.81
CA ASP A 71 7.64 7.40 6.44
C ASP A 71 7.19 8.39 7.51
N SER A 72 6.12 9.13 7.25
CA SER A 72 5.57 10.07 8.21
C SER A 72 5.05 9.39 9.47
N TYR A 73 4.36 8.26 9.31
CA TYR A 73 3.90 7.49 10.46
C TYR A 73 5.06 6.90 11.25
N VAL A 74 6.07 6.39 10.57
CA VAL A 74 7.26 5.84 11.23
C VAL A 74 7.97 6.93 12.03
N GLU A 75 8.12 8.12 11.47
CA GLU A 75 8.72 9.25 12.19
C GLU A 75 7.93 9.62 13.44
N ALA A 76 6.62 9.42 13.41
CA ALA A 76 5.76 9.69 14.57
C ALA A 76 5.76 8.55 15.59
N GLY A 77 6.52 7.48 15.34
CA GLY A 77 6.66 6.38 16.29
C GLY A 77 5.71 5.22 16.06
N PHE A 78 5.09 5.15 14.88
CA PHE A 78 4.19 4.04 14.53
C PHE A 78 4.92 2.97 13.74
N THR A 79 4.45 1.74 13.86
CA THR A 79 4.80 0.65 12.95
C THR A 79 3.73 0.60 11.88
N VAL A 80 4.13 0.59 10.63
CA VAL A 80 3.20 0.65 9.49
C VAL A 80 3.10 -0.70 8.83
N VAL A 81 1.87 -1.15 8.60
CA VAL A 81 1.60 -2.30 7.75
C VAL A 81 0.91 -1.76 6.50
N LEU A 82 1.63 -1.78 5.39
CA LEU A 82 1.13 -1.31 4.10
C LEU A 82 0.62 -2.50 3.31
N ASP A 83 -0.64 -2.43 2.87
CA ASP A 83 -1.13 -3.42 1.93
C ASP A 83 -1.34 -2.76 0.58
N ASP A 84 -0.86 -3.40 -0.46
CA ASP A 84 -0.99 -2.92 -1.81
C ASP A 84 -0.89 -4.09 -2.79
N VAL A 85 -1.39 -3.86 -4.00
CA VAL A 85 -1.27 -4.80 -5.10
C VAL A 85 0.01 -4.46 -5.86
N ILE A 86 0.92 -5.42 -5.93
CA ILE A 86 2.13 -5.28 -6.72
C ILE A 86 2.08 -6.34 -7.81
N ALA A 87 2.16 -5.90 -9.07
CA ALA A 87 2.04 -6.78 -10.22
C ALA A 87 3.06 -7.91 -10.15
N GLY A 88 2.57 -9.16 -10.30
CA GLY A 88 3.43 -10.33 -10.35
C GLY A 88 4.04 -10.74 -9.01
N SER A 89 3.62 -10.12 -7.92
CA SER A 89 4.20 -10.40 -6.61
C SER A 89 3.15 -10.77 -5.59
N SER A 90 3.48 -11.73 -4.73
CA SER A 90 2.66 -12.09 -3.59
C SER A 90 3.63 -12.44 -2.46
N SER A 91 3.86 -11.51 -1.56
CA SER A 91 4.85 -11.70 -0.49
C SER A 91 4.60 -10.71 0.64
N CYS A 92 5.30 -10.97 1.75
CA CYS A 92 5.37 -10.04 2.86
C CYS A 92 6.83 -9.69 3.08
N THR A 93 7.16 -8.41 3.03
CA THR A 93 8.54 -7.95 3.22
C THR A 93 8.59 -6.86 4.28
N THR A 94 9.79 -6.62 4.80
CA THR A 94 10.03 -5.56 5.78
C THR A 94 11.01 -4.54 5.23
N ARG A 95 10.76 -3.30 5.56
CA ARG A 95 11.65 -2.18 5.26
C ARG A 95 11.84 -1.38 6.54
N SER A 96 13.07 -1.07 6.82
CA SER A 96 13.41 -0.26 8.00
C SER A 96 13.95 1.09 7.61
#